data_78f197cd992884998c853b2f1fd469b5
#
_entry.id   78f197cd992884998c853b2f1fd469b5
#
_cell.length_a   1.000
_cell.length_b   1.000
_cell.length_c   1.000
_cell.angle_alpha   90.00
_cell.angle_beta   90.00
_cell.angle_gamma   90.00
#
_symmetry.space_group_name_H-M   'P 1'
#
loop_
_entity.id
_entity.type
_entity.pdbx_description
1 polymer ?
#
loop_
_entity_poly.entity_id
_entity_poly.type
_entity_poly.pdbx_seq_one_letter_code
_entity_poly.pdbx_strand_id
1 'polypeptide(L)'
;MTPWLEIAAGADGCQVNLVRPGDLPPDLPGLTLPVLSGISSIQRPLSIPGIAAAPTSNMDAALDNAAGALTRLWGQRPPMRRAARVLTQAGVLFDGIAVALEAGRELRLTLEAGADRPLSDNVPLRTSAVWGGWREVKVLPWAWGLVTLAPIQYSGDQRVFFLADHPIQGVDEVRRDDVASDAWAFYNGVDSTGRAVAFLELAMPLAEGERLAVGLRGRMHPGTGRLLTSPAEILHDVLANLARAPIEWADLDDYRTETAHIVLGGLLADNEISIRAAVDGLLQSCGGAWAAAMPGVAITWPPLPDDAAPALRVDGLTTQDLTPTTNAAGLFTVLRVLYDYDYAAQRFRRAIQLQAPEAVKDYGVLELEWPAKWLRTPRQAEELGKRMLAWLARPRWRITWRQSFADVATGGWVDIDHPLSPVTGRHRLVSAELDLSAASLACAVDVPVGPVPQIETTRLSTAFDPLVQPGITVDIANGEVIFTARDEQGRPLSGAKVTLNGGASRIADSAGRVSFPVQRGRHVLLVEAKGYPPAEATVVV
;
A
#
# COMPACT_ATOMS: atom_id res chain seq x y z
N MET A 1 30.86 20.82 7.26
CA MET A 1 30.44 19.68 8.10
C MET A 1 31.18 18.45 7.63
N THR A 2 32.01 17.82 8.47
CA THR A 2 32.76 16.63 8.06
C THR A 2 32.02 15.39 8.52
N PRO A 3 31.47 14.58 7.59
CA PRO A 3 30.80 13.34 7.94
C PRO A 3 31.82 12.23 8.23
N TRP A 4 31.49 11.32 9.13
CA TRP A 4 32.19 10.06 9.31
C TRP A 4 31.21 8.90 9.33
N LEU A 5 31.71 7.71 8.99
CA LEU A 5 30.92 6.49 8.98
C LEU A 5 31.31 5.62 10.18
N GLU A 6 30.33 5.30 11.00
CA GLU A 6 30.44 4.38 12.12
C GLU A 6 29.86 3.02 11.76
N ILE A 7 30.59 1.95 11.96
CA ILE A 7 30.12 0.59 11.68
C ILE A 7 30.37 -0.29 12.91
N ALA A 8 29.35 -1.04 13.34
CA ALA A 8 29.48 -2.07 14.37
C ALA A 8 30.17 -3.32 13.80
N ALA A 9 31.48 -3.27 13.55
CA ALA A 9 32.19 -4.19 12.67
C ALA A 9 32.93 -5.35 13.34
N GLY A 10 32.99 -5.43 14.66
CA GLY A 10 33.82 -6.45 15.36
C GLY A 10 33.04 -7.71 15.75
N ALA A 11 33.75 -8.83 15.85
CA ALA A 11 33.26 -10.06 16.50
C ALA A 11 32.88 -9.80 17.97
N ASP A 12 33.48 -8.78 18.56
CA ASP A 12 33.36 -8.39 19.97
C ASP A 12 32.50 -7.11 20.14
N GLY A 13 31.77 -6.67 19.08
CA GLY A 13 30.99 -5.43 19.15
C GLY A 13 31.84 -4.15 19.08
N CYS A 14 33.11 -4.24 18.70
CA CYS A 14 33.96 -3.07 18.53
C CYS A 14 33.42 -2.16 17.43
N GLN A 15 33.26 -0.89 17.74
CA GLN A 15 32.93 0.17 16.83
C GLN A 15 34.14 0.52 15.96
N VAL A 16 33.90 0.65 14.64
CA VAL A 16 34.91 1.13 13.69
C VAL A 16 34.42 2.43 13.10
N ASN A 17 35.23 3.49 13.25
CA ASN A 17 34.95 4.80 12.70
C ASN A 17 35.81 5.01 11.44
N LEU A 18 35.16 5.25 10.31
CA LEU A 18 35.80 5.52 9.04
C LEU A 18 35.71 7.03 8.78
N VAL A 19 36.85 7.68 8.79
CA VAL A 19 36.97 9.15 8.65
C VAL A 19 37.72 9.51 7.38
N ARG A 20 37.54 10.73 6.89
CA ARG A 20 38.39 11.26 5.81
C ARG A 20 39.82 11.48 6.33
N PRO A 21 40.84 11.21 5.50
CA PRO A 21 42.22 11.55 5.85
C PRO A 21 42.34 13.05 6.17
N GLY A 22 42.85 13.36 7.35
CA GLY A 22 43.02 14.74 7.83
C GLY A 22 41.84 15.29 8.66
N ASP A 23 40.69 14.64 8.68
CA ASP A 23 39.49 15.04 9.43
C ASP A 23 39.32 14.11 10.63
N LEU A 24 40.05 14.29 11.67
CA LEU A 24 39.90 13.53 12.91
C LEU A 24 38.90 14.25 13.83
N PRO A 25 37.66 13.71 13.99
CA PRO A 25 36.79 14.20 15.06
C PRO A 25 37.43 13.87 16.42
N PRO A 26 37.36 14.75 17.40
CA PRO A 26 37.92 14.48 18.74
C PRO A 26 37.15 13.34 19.42
N ASP A 27 37.90 12.43 20.04
CA ASP A 27 37.41 11.44 21.02
C ASP A 27 36.32 10.45 20.56
N LEU A 28 36.45 9.88 19.34
CA LEU A 28 35.57 8.80 18.90
C LEU A 28 35.89 7.48 19.65
N PRO A 29 34.90 6.80 20.23
CA PRO A 29 35.11 5.49 20.83
C PRO A 29 35.43 4.43 19.75
N GLY A 30 36.34 3.51 20.01
CA GLY A 30 36.66 2.40 19.14
C GLY A 30 37.82 2.66 18.17
N LEU A 31 37.92 1.85 17.11
CA LEU A 31 38.98 1.93 16.12
C LEU A 31 38.66 3.01 15.07
N THR A 32 39.51 4.00 14.93
CA THR A 32 39.38 5.04 13.91
C THR A 32 40.35 4.80 12.76
N LEU A 33 39.84 4.74 11.51
CA LEU A 33 40.62 4.54 10.29
C LEU A 33 40.41 5.69 9.31
N PRO A 34 41.48 6.35 8.84
CA PRO A 34 41.36 7.45 7.87
C PRO A 34 41.28 6.92 6.44
N VAL A 35 40.20 6.23 6.12
CA VAL A 35 40.02 5.51 4.84
C VAL A 35 38.78 5.96 4.07
N LEU A 36 37.98 6.88 4.59
CA LEU A 36 36.77 7.34 3.92
C LEU A 36 37.13 8.29 2.78
N SER A 37 37.05 7.85 1.53
CA SER A 37 37.31 8.66 0.35
C SER A 37 36.08 9.44 -0.13
N GLY A 38 34.89 8.90 0.05
CA GLY A 38 33.64 9.56 -0.32
C GLY A 38 32.42 8.92 0.30
N ILE A 39 31.33 9.67 0.33
CA ILE A 39 29.98 9.20 0.64
C ILE A 39 29.10 9.71 -0.47
N SER A 40 28.28 8.83 -1.08
CA SER A 40 27.29 9.23 -2.07
C SER A 40 26.19 10.07 -1.45
N SER A 41 25.34 10.65 -2.27
CA SER A 41 24.15 11.32 -1.79
C SER A 41 23.20 10.36 -1.07
N ILE A 42 22.51 10.87 -0.07
CA ILE A 42 21.43 10.16 0.62
C ILE A 42 20.10 10.62 0.01
N GLN A 43 19.41 9.73 -0.68
CA GLN A 43 18.11 10.03 -1.28
C GLN A 43 16.99 9.75 -0.27
N ARG A 44 16.08 10.70 -0.15
CA ARG A 44 14.88 10.62 0.70
C ARG A 44 13.64 10.94 -0.15
N PRO A 45 13.17 10.02 -1.01
CA PRO A 45 11.98 10.24 -1.81
C PRO A 45 10.72 10.02 -0.98
N LEU A 46 9.63 10.69 -1.36
CA LEU A 46 8.29 10.41 -0.87
C LEU A 46 7.66 9.32 -1.72
N SER A 47 7.24 8.22 -1.09
CA SER A 47 6.45 7.19 -1.75
C SER A 47 4.99 7.56 -1.72
N ILE A 48 4.37 7.63 -2.89
CA ILE A 48 2.92 7.76 -3.06
C ILE A 48 2.45 6.48 -3.73
N PRO A 49 2.00 5.47 -2.96
CA PRO A 49 1.61 4.17 -3.51
C PRO A 49 0.57 4.31 -4.62
N GLY A 50 0.80 3.63 -5.74
CA GLY A 50 -0.02 3.72 -6.95
C GLY A 50 0.36 4.85 -7.91
N ILE A 51 1.19 5.83 -7.52
CA ILE A 51 1.70 6.91 -8.38
C ILE A 51 3.21 6.87 -8.50
N ALA A 52 3.90 6.81 -7.38
CA ALA A 52 5.35 6.78 -7.33
C ALA A 52 5.81 5.82 -6.22
N ALA A 53 6.47 4.73 -6.61
CA ALA A 53 7.19 3.89 -5.67
C ALA A 53 8.49 4.61 -5.28
N ALA A 54 8.74 4.77 -3.99
CA ALA A 54 10.02 5.26 -3.54
C ALA A 54 11.07 4.16 -3.70
N PRO A 55 12.23 4.45 -4.30
CA PRO A 55 13.37 3.56 -4.16
C PRO A 55 13.75 3.47 -2.67
N THR A 56 14.39 2.38 -2.30
CA THR A 56 15.02 2.24 -0.97
C THR A 56 15.99 3.39 -0.75
N SER A 57 16.04 3.90 0.48
CA SER A 57 17.03 4.91 0.87
C SER A 57 18.39 4.25 1.03
N ASN A 58 19.12 4.13 -0.07
CA ASN A 58 20.45 3.54 -0.10
C ASN A 58 21.52 4.63 -0.15
N MET A 59 22.69 4.29 0.36
CA MET A 59 23.87 5.15 0.32
C MET A 59 25.10 4.29 0.06
N ASP A 60 26.03 4.80 -0.73
CA ASP A 60 27.32 4.17 -0.94
C ASP A 60 28.42 4.96 -0.24
N ALA A 61 29.30 4.26 0.46
CA ALA A 61 30.54 4.79 0.99
C ALA A 61 31.72 4.24 0.20
N ALA A 62 32.53 5.12 -0.35
CA ALA A 62 33.79 4.80 -1.02
C ALA A 62 34.92 4.84 0.01
N LEU A 63 35.70 3.76 0.10
CA LEU A 63 36.73 3.56 1.14
C LEU A 63 38.07 3.26 0.49
N ASP A 64 39.08 4.03 0.81
CA ASP A 64 40.45 3.77 0.36
C ASP A 64 41.02 2.51 1.04
N ASN A 65 41.38 1.54 0.23
CA ASN A 65 41.98 0.29 0.70
C ASN A 65 43.40 0.06 0.11
N ALA A 66 44.02 1.11 -0.41
CA ALA A 66 45.36 1.00 -1.06
C ALA A 66 46.40 0.33 -0.15
N ALA A 67 46.34 0.55 1.14
CA ALA A 67 47.18 -0.10 2.14
C ALA A 67 46.71 -1.48 2.57
N GLY A 68 45.57 -1.96 2.09
CA GLY A 68 44.94 -3.23 2.48
C GLY A 68 44.46 -3.29 3.93
N ALA A 69 44.26 -2.14 4.56
CA ALA A 69 43.85 -2.08 5.98
C ALA A 69 42.45 -2.69 6.18
N LEU A 70 41.49 -2.36 5.31
CA LEU A 70 40.14 -2.89 5.36
C LEU A 70 40.08 -4.36 4.96
N THR A 71 40.91 -4.81 4.02
CA THR A 71 41.02 -6.23 3.66
C THR A 71 41.54 -7.04 4.85
N ARG A 72 42.50 -6.53 5.61
CA ARG A 72 42.96 -7.20 6.85
C ARG A 72 41.89 -7.22 7.93
N LEU A 73 41.11 -6.15 8.05
CA LEU A 73 40.04 -6.03 9.06
C LEU A 73 38.85 -6.92 8.73
N TRP A 74 38.42 -6.93 7.44
CA TRP A 74 37.15 -7.53 7.02
C TRP A 74 37.28 -8.77 6.14
N GLY A 75 38.52 -9.16 5.75
CA GLY A 75 38.72 -10.23 4.78
C GLY A 75 38.13 -11.58 5.16
N GLN A 76 38.07 -11.89 6.47
CA GLN A 76 37.44 -13.10 6.96
C GLN A 76 35.99 -12.89 7.46
N ARG A 77 35.62 -11.65 7.81
CA ARG A 77 34.30 -11.30 8.36
C ARG A 77 33.89 -9.93 7.82
N PRO A 78 33.36 -9.87 6.60
CA PRO A 78 32.86 -8.62 6.04
C PRO A 78 31.72 -8.04 6.89
N PRO A 79 31.55 -6.72 6.91
CA PRO A 79 30.60 -6.04 7.81
C PRO A 79 29.12 -6.21 7.39
N MET A 80 28.80 -7.29 6.70
CA MET A 80 27.45 -7.54 6.19
C MET A 80 26.43 -7.64 7.32
N ARG A 81 25.30 -6.98 7.12
CA ARG A 81 24.18 -6.88 8.07
C ARG A 81 24.57 -6.24 9.42
N ARG A 82 25.69 -5.52 9.48
CA ARG A 82 26.08 -4.75 10.65
C ARG A 82 25.48 -3.36 10.62
N ALA A 83 25.10 -2.86 11.79
CA ALA A 83 24.65 -1.48 11.94
C ALA A 83 25.74 -0.52 11.46
N ALA A 84 25.33 0.46 10.69
CA ALA A 84 26.20 1.48 10.12
C ALA A 84 25.50 2.84 10.19
N ARG A 85 26.21 3.87 10.64
CA ARG A 85 25.69 5.23 10.81
C ARG A 85 26.59 6.22 10.13
N VAL A 86 26.01 7.17 9.44
CA VAL A 86 26.72 8.38 9.01
C VAL A 86 26.39 9.49 9.99
N LEU A 87 27.44 10.03 10.60
CA LEU A 87 27.32 11.05 11.61
C LEU A 87 28.06 12.33 11.20
N THR A 88 27.62 13.42 11.78
CA THR A 88 28.34 14.70 11.80
C THR A 88 28.36 15.23 13.23
N GLN A 89 29.04 16.33 13.45
CA GLN A 89 28.98 17.02 14.76
C GLN A 89 27.55 17.47 15.14
N ALA A 90 26.64 17.59 14.15
CA ALA A 90 25.24 17.97 14.39
C ALA A 90 24.33 16.77 14.70
N GLY A 91 24.81 15.54 14.54
CA GLY A 91 24.04 14.32 14.81
C GLY A 91 24.11 13.26 13.71
N VAL A 92 23.18 12.31 13.79
CA VAL A 92 23.06 11.19 12.83
C VAL A 92 22.38 11.66 11.56
N LEU A 93 23.03 11.50 10.42
CA LEU A 93 22.46 11.79 9.09
C LEU A 93 21.86 10.57 8.40
N PHE A 94 22.40 9.40 8.71
CA PHE A 94 21.95 8.14 8.18
C PHE A 94 22.15 7.03 9.23
N ASP A 95 21.13 6.22 9.43
CA ASP A 95 21.18 5.03 10.28
C ASP A 95 20.70 3.83 9.45
N GLY A 96 21.53 2.81 9.34
CA GLY A 96 21.23 1.68 8.49
C GLY A 96 22.11 0.47 8.75
N ILE A 97 22.18 -0.37 7.76
CA ILE A 97 23.00 -1.58 7.77
C ILE A 97 23.82 -1.70 6.49
N ALA A 98 24.98 -2.34 6.60
CA ALA A 98 25.78 -2.72 5.45
C ALA A 98 25.15 -3.92 4.71
N VAL A 99 24.84 -3.74 3.42
CA VAL A 99 24.16 -4.77 2.60
C VAL A 99 25.03 -5.34 1.50
N ALA A 100 25.97 -4.57 0.96
CA ALA A 100 26.92 -5.05 -0.02
C ALA A 100 28.32 -4.46 0.20
N LEU A 101 29.34 -5.20 -0.17
CA LEU A 101 30.73 -4.78 -0.17
C LEU A 101 31.39 -5.24 -1.47
N GLU A 102 31.74 -4.28 -2.32
CA GLU A 102 32.50 -4.54 -3.52
C GLU A 102 33.99 -4.32 -3.23
N ALA A 103 34.78 -5.37 -3.46
CA ALA A 103 36.21 -5.33 -3.19
C ALA A 103 37.00 -4.88 -4.42
N GLY A 104 37.89 -3.90 -4.24
CA GLY A 104 38.79 -3.37 -5.25
C GLY A 104 39.93 -2.59 -4.61
N ARG A 105 40.60 -1.78 -5.41
CA ARG A 105 41.59 -0.81 -4.90
C ARG A 105 40.90 0.22 -4.01
N GLU A 106 39.69 0.61 -4.40
CA GLU A 106 38.69 1.31 -3.58
C GLU A 106 37.59 0.31 -3.25
N LEU A 107 37.23 0.22 -1.99
CA LEU A 107 36.10 -0.58 -1.53
C LEU A 107 34.84 0.26 -1.59
N ARG A 108 33.77 -0.30 -2.14
CA ARG A 108 32.45 0.33 -2.12
C ARG A 108 31.56 -0.43 -1.16
N LEU A 109 31.11 0.26 -0.13
CA LEU A 109 30.20 -0.28 0.88
C LEU A 109 28.81 0.33 0.64
N THR A 110 27.84 -0.51 0.31
CA THR A 110 26.44 -0.09 0.17
C THR A 110 25.73 -0.25 1.51
N LEU A 111 25.07 0.80 1.93
CA LEU A 111 24.26 0.87 3.14
C LEU A 111 22.80 1.03 2.77
N GLU A 112 21.94 0.28 3.46
CA GLU A 112 20.48 0.39 3.36
C GLU A 112 19.94 1.02 4.65
N ALA A 113 18.97 1.95 4.54
CA ALA A 113 18.40 2.59 5.72
C ALA A 113 17.77 1.56 6.67
N GLY A 114 18.03 1.71 7.96
CA GLY A 114 17.57 0.78 8.98
C GLY A 114 16.07 0.65 9.08
N ALA A 115 15.33 1.72 8.74
CA ALA A 115 13.88 1.70 8.62
C ALA A 115 13.38 0.91 7.39
N ASP A 116 14.17 0.85 6.31
CA ASP A 116 13.78 0.15 5.08
C ASP A 116 13.93 -1.37 5.19
N ARG A 117 14.86 -1.84 6.02
CA ARG A 117 15.13 -3.28 6.15
C ARG A 117 13.95 -4.10 6.63
N PRO A 118 13.27 -3.78 7.77
CA PRO A 118 12.09 -4.51 8.19
C PRO A 118 10.97 -4.46 7.15
N LEU A 119 10.94 -3.40 6.34
CA LEU A 119 9.94 -3.23 5.27
C LEU A 119 10.29 -4.03 4.01
N SER A 120 11.56 -4.31 3.76
CA SER A 120 12.03 -5.12 2.64
C SER A 120 11.89 -6.62 2.88
N ASP A 121 11.79 -7.04 4.14
CA ASP A 121 11.57 -8.45 4.48
C ASP A 121 10.16 -8.88 4.05
N ASN A 122 10.02 -10.16 3.70
CA ASN A 122 8.72 -10.75 3.43
C ASN A 122 7.85 -10.77 4.69
N VAL A 123 6.53 -10.71 4.50
CA VAL A 123 5.58 -10.77 5.61
C VAL A 123 5.73 -12.12 6.34
N PRO A 124 6.07 -12.14 7.64
CA PRO A 124 6.44 -13.36 8.36
C PRO A 124 5.19 -14.14 8.83
N LEU A 125 4.29 -14.48 7.90
CA LEU A 125 3.10 -15.26 8.21
C LEU A 125 3.45 -16.73 8.41
N ARG A 126 2.79 -17.37 9.37
CA ARG A 126 2.87 -18.81 9.55
C ARG A 126 2.16 -19.53 8.39
N THR A 127 2.49 -20.79 8.23
CA THR A 127 1.83 -21.68 7.25
C THR A 127 1.19 -22.86 7.95
N SER A 128 0.25 -23.53 7.29
CA SER A 128 -0.41 -24.74 7.80
C SER A 128 0.57 -25.92 7.99
N ALA A 129 1.79 -25.81 7.51
CA ALA A 129 2.87 -26.79 7.80
C ALA A 129 3.13 -26.97 9.29
N VAL A 130 2.87 -25.96 10.13
CA VAL A 130 3.02 -26.04 11.59
C VAL A 130 2.10 -27.07 12.25
N TRP A 131 1.03 -27.50 11.59
CA TRP A 131 0.09 -28.51 12.10
C TRP A 131 0.45 -29.94 11.69
N GLY A 132 1.39 -30.13 10.75
CA GLY A 132 1.80 -31.44 10.22
C GLY A 132 0.74 -32.12 9.32
N GLY A 133 1.20 -33.00 8.44
CA GLY A 133 0.31 -33.94 7.72
C GLY A 133 -0.54 -33.37 6.57
N TRP A 134 -0.43 -32.10 6.24
CA TRP A 134 -1.19 -31.47 5.17
C TRP A 134 -0.57 -31.71 3.78
N ARG A 135 -1.42 -32.04 2.79
CA ARG A 135 -0.98 -32.20 1.39
C ARG A 135 -0.61 -30.89 0.74
N GLU A 136 -1.27 -29.80 1.12
CA GLU A 136 -1.05 -28.47 0.60
C GLU A 136 -0.76 -27.50 1.75
N VAL A 137 0.36 -26.79 1.64
CA VAL A 137 0.76 -25.79 2.63
C VAL A 137 0.08 -24.47 2.29
N LYS A 138 -0.76 -23.96 3.18
CA LYS A 138 -1.45 -22.68 3.05
C LYS A 138 -0.84 -21.65 4.01
N VAL A 139 -0.78 -20.40 3.58
CA VAL A 139 -0.40 -19.28 4.43
C VAL A 139 -1.56 -18.94 5.36
N LEU A 140 -1.28 -18.84 6.67
CA LEU A 140 -2.30 -18.54 7.69
C LEU A 140 -2.57 -17.03 7.72
N PRO A 141 -3.80 -16.59 7.42
CA PRO A 141 -4.08 -15.18 7.18
C PRO A 141 -4.10 -14.33 8.46
N TRP A 142 -3.75 -13.05 8.28
CA TRP A 142 -4.06 -11.97 9.20
C TRP A 142 -5.14 -11.08 8.60
N ALA A 143 -6.17 -10.78 9.37
CA ALA A 143 -7.35 -10.03 8.91
C ALA A 143 -7.64 -8.84 9.82
N TRP A 144 -7.90 -7.67 9.22
CA TRP A 144 -8.30 -6.44 9.90
C TRP A 144 -9.62 -5.92 9.34
N GLY A 145 -10.40 -5.25 10.19
CA GLY A 145 -11.69 -4.69 9.79
C GLY A 145 -12.66 -5.74 9.27
N LEU A 146 -13.48 -5.35 8.30
CA LEU A 146 -14.46 -6.23 7.66
C LEU A 146 -13.86 -6.85 6.41
N VAL A 147 -13.79 -8.17 6.32
CA VAL A 147 -13.24 -8.88 5.16
C VAL A 147 -14.05 -10.13 4.84
N THR A 148 -14.05 -10.51 3.55
CA THR A 148 -14.56 -11.81 3.11
C THR A 148 -13.39 -12.65 2.61
N LEU A 149 -13.23 -13.85 3.16
CA LEU A 149 -12.14 -14.75 2.81
C LEU A 149 -12.62 -16.19 2.59
N ALA A 150 -11.82 -16.97 1.86
CA ALA A 150 -11.94 -18.43 1.84
C ALA A 150 -11.16 -18.99 3.03
N PRO A 151 -11.80 -19.68 3.99
CA PRO A 151 -11.13 -20.21 5.15
C PRO A 151 -10.29 -21.44 4.80
N ILE A 152 -9.33 -21.77 5.66
CA ILE A 152 -8.44 -22.91 5.48
C ILE A 152 -9.01 -24.10 6.24
N GLN A 153 -9.18 -25.26 5.59
CA GLN A 153 -9.61 -26.47 6.25
C GLN A 153 -8.63 -26.83 7.39
N TYR A 154 -9.16 -27.10 8.59
CA TYR A 154 -8.35 -27.46 9.76
C TYR A 154 -8.55 -28.94 10.18
N SER A 155 -9.74 -29.49 10.04
CA SER A 155 -10.06 -30.88 10.37
C SER A 155 -10.23 -31.76 9.13
N GLY A 156 -9.88 -33.01 9.24
CA GLY A 156 -9.98 -33.98 8.12
C GLY A 156 -11.43 -34.32 7.73
N ASP A 157 -12.41 -34.06 8.61
CA ASP A 157 -13.85 -34.27 8.38
C ASP A 157 -14.53 -33.08 7.68
N GLN A 158 -13.77 -32.07 7.26
CA GLN A 158 -14.26 -30.88 6.56
C GLN A 158 -15.33 -30.08 7.34
N ARG A 159 -15.27 -30.11 8.65
CA ARG A 159 -16.21 -29.34 9.52
C ARG A 159 -15.56 -28.15 10.18
N VAL A 160 -14.28 -28.23 10.56
CA VAL A 160 -13.56 -27.17 11.23
C VAL A 160 -12.61 -26.48 10.26
N PHE A 161 -12.73 -25.16 10.20
CA PHE A 161 -11.96 -24.29 9.33
C PHE A 161 -11.24 -23.23 10.14
N PHE A 162 -10.03 -22.91 9.72
CA PHE A 162 -9.20 -21.86 10.27
C PHE A 162 -9.51 -20.53 9.56
N LEU A 163 -9.76 -19.48 10.32
CA LEU A 163 -10.11 -18.15 9.80
C LEU A 163 -8.96 -17.17 9.83
N ALA A 164 -8.23 -17.09 10.95
CA ALA A 164 -7.15 -16.12 11.12
C ALA A 164 -6.12 -16.57 12.15
N ASP A 165 -4.86 -16.20 11.94
CA ASP A 165 -3.71 -16.49 12.82
C ASP A 165 -3.66 -15.58 14.06
N HIS A 166 -4.83 -15.16 14.51
CA HIS A 166 -5.09 -14.37 15.70
C HIS A 166 -6.58 -14.43 16.07
N PRO A 167 -6.97 -14.08 17.31
CA PRO A 167 -8.37 -13.90 17.68
C PRO A 167 -9.03 -12.81 16.84
N ILE A 168 -10.28 -13.05 16.43
CA ILE A 168 -11.10 -12.09 15.68
C ILE A 168 -12.31 -11.65 16.49
N GLN A 169 -12.95 -10.54 16.12
CA GLN A 169 -14.10 -10.02 16.84
C GLN A 169 -15.37 -10.87 16.60
N GLY A 170 -15.51 -11.43 15.39
CA GLY A 170 -16.69 -12.24 15.08
C GLY A 170 -16.77 -12.61 13.60
N VAL A 171 -17.80 -13.38 13.29
CA VAL A 171 -18.21 -13.77 11.94
C VAL A 171 -19.59 -13.18 11.69
N ASP A 172 -19.78 -12.50 10.56
CA ASP A 172 -21.05 -11.87 10.18
C ASP A 172 -21.85 -12.74 9.23
N GLU A 173 -21.16 -13.50 8.34
CA GLU A 173 -21.80 -14.29 7.30
C GLU A 173 -20.93 -15.48 6.89
N VAL A 174 -21.59 -16.60 6.63
CA VAL A 174 -20.98 -17.78 6.02
C VAL A 174 -21.80 -18.14 4.78
N ARG A 175 -21.12 -18.35 3.66
CA ARG A 175 -21.72 -18.75 2.39
C ARG A 175 -21.10 -20.04 1.89
N ARG A 176 -22.00 -20.94 1.44
CA ARG A 176 -21.64 -22.18 0.76
C ARG A 176 -22.11 -22.05 -0.69
N ASP A 177 -21.21 -22.10 -1.67
CA ASP A 177 -21.49 -21.84 -3.10
C ASP A 177 -22.30 -20.55 -3.33
N ASP A 178 -21.89 -19.46 -2.65
CA ASP A 178 -22.53 -18.14 -2.68
C ASP A 178 -23.92 -18.08 -2.00
N VAL A 179 -24.41 -19.16 -1.38
CA VAL A 179 -25.67 -19.20 -0.63
C VAL A 179 -25.38 -19.03 0.87
N ALA A 180 -26.08 -18.11 1.52
CA ALA A 180 -25.97 -17.89 2.96
C ALA A 180 -26.37 -19.15 3.74
N SER A 181 -25.60 -19.45 4.79
CA SER A 181 -25.82 -20.58 5.69
C SER A 181 -25.82 -20.10 7.14
N ASP A 182 -26.79 -20.56 7.92
CA ASP A 182 -26.89 -20.27 9.37
C ASP A 182 -26.41 -21.45 10.24
N ALA A 183 -26.02 -22.56 9.61
CA ALA A 183 -25.64 -23.80 10.29
C ALA A 183 -24.14 -23.84 10.61
N TRP A 184 -23.66 -22.87 11.39
CA TRP A 184 -22.25 -22.75 11.78
C TRP A 184 -22.10 -22.16 13.19
N ALA A 185 -20.93 -22.35 13.76
CA ALA A 185 -20.49 -21.71 14.98
C ALA A 185 -19.08 -21.11 14.78
N PHE A 186 -18.80 -20.02 15.47
CA PHE A 186 -17.50 -19.36 15.49
C PHE A 186 -16.96 -19.36 16.92
N TYR A 187 -15.65 -19.58 17.07
CA TYR A 187 -14.97 -19.41 18.34
C TYR A 187 -13.49 -19.00 18.16
N ASN A 188 -13.00 -18.19 19.10
CA ASN A 188 -11.57 -18.01 19.29
C ASN A 188 -11.06 -19.14 20.19
N GLY A 189 -10.06 -19.85 19.71
CA GLY A 189 -9.49 -21.03 20.38
C GLY A 189 -7.97 -21.02 20.33
N VAL A 190 -7.41 -22.19 20.60
CA VAL A 190 -5.95 -22.40 20.54
C VAL A 190 -5.70 -23.51 19.53
N ASP A 191 -4.74 -23.32 18.62
CA ASP A 191 -4.35 -24.35 17.66
C ASP A 191 -3.48 -25.45 18.33
N SER A 192 -3.10 -26.47 17.57
CA SER A 192 -2.25 -27.57 18.06
C SER A 192 -0.85 -27.13 18.50
N THR A 193 -0.44 -25.89 18.21
CA THR A 193 0.85 -25.31 18.65
C THR A 193 0.71 -24.45 19.91
N GLY A 194 -0.51 -24.31 20.46
CA GLY A 194 -0.80 -23.47 21.64
C GLY A 194 -1.02 -22.00 21.33
N ARG A 195 -1.17 -21.61 20.06
CA ARG A 195 -1.38 -20.22 19.66
C ARG A 195 -2.87 -19.89 19.59
N ALA A 196 -3.24 -18.72 20.11
CA ALA A 196 -4.60 -18.20 20.01
C ALA A 196 -4.94 -17.80 18.58
N VAL A 197 -6.01 -18.36 18.04
CA VAL A 197 -6.45 -18.28 16.64
C VAL A 197 -7.97 -18.28 16.54
N ALA A 198 -8.52 -18.08 15.35
CA ALA A 198 -9.96 -18.09 15.11
C ALA A 198 -10.38 -19.29 14.25
N PHE A 199 -11.49 -19.93 14.64
CA PHE A 199 -12.06 -21.08 13.96
C PHE A 199 -13.53 -20.86 13.60
N LEU A 200 -13.93 -21.53 12.51
CA LEU A 200 -15.32 -21.74 12.12
C LEU A 200 -15.62 -23.24 12.17
N GLU A 201 -16.72 -23.61 12.76
CA GLU A 201 -17.24 -24.99 12.76
C GLU A 201 -18.57 -25.03 12.02
N LEU A 202 -18.67 -25.87 11.01
CA LEU A 202 -19.92 -26.14 10.28
C LEU A 202 -20.71 -27.27 10.94
N ALA A 203 -22.02 -27.12 11.02
CA ALA A 203 -22.90 -28.18 11.52
C ALA A 203 -22.84 -29.44 10.63
N MET A 204 -22.65 -29.26 9.32
CA MET A 204 -22.47 -30.33 8.35
C MET A 204 -21.16 -30.14 7.57
N PRO A 205 -20.45 -31.24 7.24
CA PRO A 205 -19.24 -31.18 6.43
C PRO A 205 -19.45 -30.41 5.11
N LEU A 206 -18.40 -29.82 4.61
CA LEU A 206 -18.39 -29.23 3.28
C LEU A 206 -18.41 -30.35 2.24
N ALA A 207 -19.26 -30.26 1.23
CA ALA A 207 -19.27 -31.23 0.16
C ALA A 207 -18.04 -31.09 -0.76
N GLU A 208 -17.65 -32.16 -1.44
CA GLU A 208 -16.54 -32.13 -2.38
C GLU A 208 -16.80 -31.12 -3.50
N GLY A 209 -15.86 -30.17 -3.70
CA GLY A 209 -15.96 -29.11 -4.70
C GLY A 209 -16.82 -27.91 -4.28
N GLU A 210 -17.47 -27.96 -3.14
CA GLU A 210 -18.24 -26.85 -2.58
C GLU A 210 -17.29 -25.76 -2.07
N ARG A 211 -17.59 -24.48 -2.40
CA ARG A 211 -16.79 -23.34 -1.97
C ARG A 211 -17.36 -22.71 -0.70
N LEU A 212 -16.46 -22.37 0.22
CA LEU A 212 -16.79 -21.69 1.45
C LEU A 212 -16.22 -20.27 1.44
N ALA A 213 -17.08 -19.28 1.67
CA ALA A 213 -16.70 -17.89 1.86
C ALA A 213 -17.23 -17.38 3.20
N VAL A 214 -16.40 -16.67 3.95
CA VAL A 214 -16.71 -16.20 5.29
C VAL A 214 -16.48 -14.69 5.38
N GLY A 215 -17.54 -13.95 5.70
CA GLY A 215 -17.49 -12.55 6.08
C GLY A 215 -17.19 -12.42 7.57
N LEU A 216 -16.11 -11.77 7.93
CA LEU A 216 -15.67 -11.66 9.32
C LEU A 216 -15.27 -10.25 9.73
N ARG A 217 -15.34 -9.99 11.03
CA ARG A 217 -14.75 -8.86 11.74
C ARG A 217 -13.41 -9.29 12.31
N GLY A 218 -12.34 -8.76 11.74
CA GLY A 218 -10.97 -9.21 11.98
C GLY A 218 -10.41 -8.87 13.36
N ARG A 219 -9.17 -8.46 13.35
CA ARG A 219 -8.34 -8.25 14.54
C ARG A 219 -8.86 -7.14 15.45
N MET A 220 -8.76 -7.39 16.75
CA MET A 220 -9.17 -6.47 17.80
C MET A 220 -7.98 -5.73 18.41
N HIS A 221 -8.22 -4.52 18.88
CA HIS A 221 -7.28 -3.79 19.71
C HIS A 221 -7.07 -4.52 21.06
N PRO A 222 -5.83 -4.89 21.43
CA PRO A 222 -5.58 -5.75 22.58
C PRO A 222 -6.14 -5.23 23.92
N GLY A 223 -6.15 -3.91 24.12
CA GLY A 223 -6.60 -3.31 25.39
C GLY A 223 -8.08 -3.03 25.48
N THR A 224 -8.80 -2.85 24.33
CA THR A 224 -10.21 -2.42 24.34
C THR A 224 -11.16 -3.43 23.72
N GLY A 225 -10.69 -4.45 23.01
CA GLY A 225 -11.51 -5.39 22.25
C GLY A 225 -12.23 -4.78 21.04
N ARG A 226 -11.98 -3.50 20.74
CA ARG A 226 -12.56 -2.82 19.59
C ARG A 226 -11.92 -3.31 18.28
N LEU A 227 -12.74 -3.44 17.24
CA LEU A 227 -12.25 -3.80 15.90
C LEU A 227 -11.24 -2.76 15.38
N LEU A 228 -10.10 -3.21 14.89
CA LEU A 228 -9.11 -2.37 14.22
C LEU A 228 -9.58 -2.07 12.80
N THR A 229 -9.97 -0.84 12.55
CA THR A 229 -10.47 -0.37 11.24
C THR A 229 -9.82 0.91 10.75
N SER A 230 -9.23 1.69 11.65
CA SER A 230 -8.54 2.93 11.28
C SER A 230 -7.23 2.63 10.54
N PRO A 231 -6.90 3.36 9.45
CA PRO A 231 -5.63 3.22 8.75
C PRO A 231 -4.42 3.28 9.67
N ALA A 232 -4.37 4.25 10.58
CA ALA A 232 -3.27 4.42 11.51
C ALA A 232 -3.11 3.24 12.48
N GLU A 233 -4.22 2.69 13.00
CA GLU A 233 -4.18 1.55 13.93
C GLU A 233 -3.76 0.26 13.23
N ILE A 234 -4.27 0.02 12.01
CA ILE A 234 -3.88 -1.16 11.23
C ILE A 234 -2.40 -1.06 10.86
N LEU A 235 -1.96 0.11 10.41
CA LEU A 235 -0.56 0.36 10.08
C LEU A 235 0.35 0.13 11.29
N HIS A 236 -0.05 0.67 12.46
CA HIS A 236 0.63 0.40 13.73
C HIS A 236 0.75 -1.11 13.99
N ASP A 237 -0.35 -1.84 13.88
CA ASP A 237 -0.37 -3.27 14.16
C ASP A 237 0.52 -4.06 13.16
N VAL A 238 0.50 -3.71 11.87
CA VAL A 238 1.37 -4.31 10.84
C VAL A 238 2.85 -4.04 11.14
N LEU A 239 3.20 -2.80 11.41
CA LEU A 239 4.59 -2.42 11.64
C LEU A 239 5.14 -2.99 12.96
N ALA A 240 4.36 -2.93 14.04
CA ALA A 240 4.79 -3.43 15.35
C ALA A 240 4.88 -4.97 15.41
N ASN A 241 3.90 -5.68 14.83
CA ASN A 241 3.78 -7.12 15.01
C ASN A 241 4.36 -7.94 13.85
N LEU A 242 4.33 -7.42 12.62
CA LEU A 242 4.88 -8.11 11.45
C LEU A 242 6.28 -7.61 11.08
N ALA A 243 6.47 -6.31 10.96
CA ALA A 243 7.78 -5.73 10.64
C ALA A 243 8.74 -5.76 11.82
N ARG A 244 8.23 -5.72 13.06
CA ARG A 244 9.02 -5.51 14.27
C ARG A 244 9.94 -4.29 14.13
N ALA A 245 9.46 -3.29 13.41
CA ALA A 245 10.17 -2.06 13.17
C ALA A 245 10.13 -1.17 14.41
N PRO A 246 11.24 -0.56 14.82
CA PRO A 246 11.20 0.53 15.78
C PRO A 246 10.49 1.70 15.10
N ILE A 247 9.30 2.05 15.57
CA ILE A 247 8.51 3.15 15.02
C ILE A 247 8.45 4.24 16.04
N GLU A 248 8.95 5.41 15.68
CA GLU A 248 8.66 6.61 16.44
C GLU A 248 7.29 7.14 16.01
N TRP A 249 6.38 7.14 16.96
CA TRP A 249 4.95 7.26 16.76
C TRP A 249 4.45 8.72 16.67
N ALA A 250 5.31 9.70 16.87
CA ALA A 250 4.93 11.11 16.88
C ALA A 250 4.19 11.54 15.58
N ASP A 251 4.64 11.02 14.44
CA ASP A 251 4.03 11.38 13.14
C ASP A 251 2.71 10.66 12.86
N LEU A 252 2.35 9.63 13.65
CA LEU A 252 1.09 8.90 13.47
C LEU A 252 -0.11 9.56 14.14
N ASP A 253 0.08 10.46 15.08
CA ASP A 253 -1.04 11.07 15.78
C ASP A 253 -1.81 12.05 14.88
N ASP A 254 -1.11 12.83 14.05
CA ASP A 254 -1.74 13.67 13.02
C ASP A 254 -2.43 12.80 11.97
N TYR A 255 -1.75 11.78 11.47
CA TYR A 255 -2.32 10.82 10.52
C TYR A 255 -3.54 10.09 11.10
N ARG A 256 -3.52 9.73 12.38
CA ARG A 256 -4.65 9.12 13.08
C ARG A 256 -5.84 10.07 13.13
N THR A 257 -5.62 11.34 13.44
CA THR A 257 -6.66 12.36 13.51
C THR A 257 -7.29 12.60 12.14
N GLU A 258 -6.47 12.77 11.12
CA GLU A 258 -6.92 13.01 9.75
C GLU A 258 -7.67 11.81 9.14
N THR A 259 -7.25 10.59 9.46
CA THR A 259 -7.82 9.36 8.89
C THR A 259 -8.86 8.68 9.77
N ALA A 260 -9.23 9.28 10.91
CA ALA A 260 -10.17 8.69 11.88
C ALA A 260 -11.55 8.32 11.28
N HIS A 261 -11.96 9.02 10.21
CA HIS A 261 -13.21 8.78 9.50
C HIS A 261 -13.14 7.64 8.49
N ILE A 262 -11.94 7.11 8.19
CA ILE A 262 -11.74 6.04 7.21
C ILE A 262 -11.83 4.68 7.91
N VAL A 263 -12.63 3.80 7.33
CA VAL A 263 -12.81 2.42 7.78
C VAL A 263 -12.23 1.48 6.72
N LEU A 264 -11.18 0.79 7.08
CA LEU A 264 -10.52 -0.20 6.23
C LEU A 264 -10.85 -1.62 6.68
N GLY A 265 -10.73 -2.55 5.74
CA GLY A 265 -10.73 -3.97 6.01
C GLY A 265 -9.81 -4.69 5.03
N GLY A 266 -8.83 -5.41 5.53
CA GLY A 266 -7.78 -6.01 4.71
C GLY A 266 -7.35 -7.39 5.20
N LEU A 267 -6.76 -8.14 4.29
CA LEU A 267 -6.24 -9.48 4.53
C LEU A 267 -4.81 -9.57 4.01
N LEU A 268 -3.93 -10.09 4.85
CA LEU A 268 -2.61 -10.57 4.45
C LEU A 268 -2.62 -12.11 4.53
N ALA A 269 -2.49 -12.75 3.38
CA ALA A 269 -2.52 -14.21 3.23
C ALA A 269 -1.45 -14.69 2.24
N ASP A 270 -0.41 -13.87 2.05
CA ASP A 270 0.70 -14.13 1.15
C ASP A 270 2.00 -13.77 1.88
N ASN A 271 2.92 -14.72 1.98
CA ASN A 271 4.23 -14.56 2.61
C ASN A 271 5.36 -14.31 1.60
N GLU A 272 5.04 -14.19 0.31
CA GLU A 272 6.01 -13.83 -0.74
C GLU A 272 6.06 -12.32 -0.97
N ILE A 273 5.03 -11.57 -0.52
CA ILE A 273 5.04 -10.11 -0.58
C ILE A 273 5.91 -9.51 0.54
N SER A 274 6.56 -8.41 0.25
CA SER A 274 7.28 -7.65 1.27
C SER A 274 6.30 -6.90 2.19
N ILE A 275 6.75 -6.60 3.41
CA ILE A 275 6.00 -5.74 4.33
C ILE A 275 5.75 -4.37 3.70
N ARG A 276 6.72 -3.83 2.93
CA ARG A 276 6.57 -2.61 2.14
C ARG A 276 5.35 -2.69 1.21
N ALA A 277 5.23 -3.78 0.43
CA ALA A 277 4.09 -3.95 -0.48
C ALA A 277 2.75 -4.03 0.27
N ALA A 278 2.73 -4.63 1.47
CA ALA A 278 1.55 -4.65 2.32
C ALA A 278 1.18 -3.25 2.83
N VAL A 279 2.17 -2.47 3.28
CA VAL A 279 1.98 -1.07 3.70
C VAL A 279 1.55 -0.19 2.53
N ASP A 280 2.19 -0.34 1.36
CA ASP A 280 1.81 0.38 0.13
C ASP A 280 0.35 0.11 -0.25
N GLY A 281 -0.10 -1.15 -0.21
CA GLY A 281 -1.48 -1.52 -0.49
C GLY A 281 -2.49 -0.91 0.50
N LEU A 282 -2.11 -0.81 1.78
CA LEU A 282 -2.91 -0.13 2.80
C LEU A 282 -2.98 1.38 2.52
N LEU A 283 -1.84 2.04 2.34
CA LEU A 283 -1.76 3.48 2.10
C LEU A 283 -2.44 3.86 0.78
N GLN A 284 -2.29 3.06 -0.28
CA GLN A 284 -3.01 3.24 -1.54
C GLN A 284 -4.53 3.25 -1.33
N SER A 285 -5.04 2.41 -0.43
CA SER A 285 -6.47 2.32 -0.15
C SER A 285 -7.02 3.51 0.64
N CYS A 286 -6.18 4.30 1.28
CA CYS A 286 -6.60 5.51 1.99
C CYS A 286 -5.97 6.80 1.44
N GLY A 287 -5.10 6.69 0.43
CA GLY A 287 -4.43 7.84 -0.18
C GLY A 287 -3.29 8.40 0.65
N GLY A 288 -2.70 7.59 1.53
CA GLY A 288 -1.51 7.97 2.30
C GLY A 288 -0.23 7.94 1.48
N ALA A 289 0.79 8.62 1.97
CA ALA A 289 2.14 8.60 1.46
C ALA A 289 3.12 8.38 2.61
N TRP A 290 4.29 7.84 2.32
CA TRP A 290 5.30 7.61 3.33
C TRP A 290 6.72 7.83 2.81
N ALA A 291 7.62 8.17 3.71
CA ALA A 291 9.04 8.31 3.43
C ALA A 291 9.86 7.66 4.55
N ALA A 292 11.06 7.22 4.23
CA ALA A 292 12.02 6.88 5.26
C ALA A 292 12.39 8.16 6.02
N ALA A 293 12.21 8.15 7.33
CA ALA A 293 12.61 9.20 8.24
C ALA A 293 13.68 8.67 9.21
N MET A 294 14.36 9.54 9.88
CA MET A 294 15.35 9.15 10.87
C MET A 294 14.96 9.63 12.27
N PRO A 295 14.81 8.68 13.20
CA PRO A 295 14.67 7.24 13.01
C PRO A 295 13.25 6.88 12.61
N GLY A 296 13.06 5.92 11.69
CA GLY A 296 11.76 5.32 11.40
C GLY A 296 11.13 5.69 10.08
N VAL A 297 9.81 5.73 10.04
CA VAL A 297 8.99 5.98 8.84
C VAL A 297 8.06 7.16 9.11
N ALA A 298 8.15 8.20 8.29
CA ALA A 298 7.19 9.30 8.29
C ALA A 298 6.02 8.95 7.38
N ILE A 299 4.79 9.12 7.88
CA ILE A 299 3.57 8.89 7.13
C ILE A 299 2.84 10.22 7.02
N THR A 300 2.42 10.54 5.83
CA THR A 300 1.69 11.75 5.56
C THR A 300 0.43 11.47 4.76
N TRP A 301 -0.54 12.33 4.90
CA TRP A 301 -1.73 12.36 4.09
C TRP A 301 -1.52 13.34 2.94
N PRO A 302 -1.91 13.03 1.67
CA PRO A 302 -1.73 13.96 0.57
C PRO A 302 -2.48 15.27 0.78
N PRO A 303 -2.03 16.31 0.16
CA PRO A 303 -1.75 17.62 0.69
C PRO A 303 -3.00 18.43 0.95
N LEU A 304 -3.40 18.52 2.20
CA LEU A 304 -4.12 19.69 2.64
C LEU A 304 -3.08 20.63 3.26
N PRO A 305 -3.08 21.94 2.95
CA PRO A 305 -2.25 22.89 3.66
C PRO A 305 -2.66 22.83 5.13
N ASP A 306 -1.73 22.52 5.99
CA ASP A 306 -1.90 22.65 7.42
C ASP A 306 -1.31 24.00 7.88
N ASP A 307 -1.58 24.39 9.13
CA ASP A 307 -1.04 25.60 9.73
C ASP A 307 0.37 25.41 10.30
N ALA A 308 1.00 24.24 10.07
CA ALA A 308 2.34 23.96 10.55
C ALA A 308 3.36 24.93 9.93
N ALA A 309 4.33 25.34 10.70
CA ALA A 309 5.39 26.21 10.21
C ALA A 309 6.19 25.49 9.10
N PRO A 310 6.54 26.17 8.00
CA PRO A 310 7.37 25.56 6.97
C PRO A 310 8.75 25.22 7.55
N ALA A 311 9.19 23.98 7.32
CA ALA A 311 10.51 23.53 7.73
C ALA A 311 11.63 24.20 6.92
N LEU A 312 11.29 24.74 5.75
CA LEU A 312 12.24 25.29 4.81
C LEU A 312 11.62 26.47 4.07
N ARG A 313 12.41 27.55 3.90
CA ARG A 313 12.10 28.66 3.01
C ARG A 313 12.97 28.61 1.77
N VAL A 314 12.35 28.74 0.60
CA VAL A 314 13.00 28.74 -0.71
C VAL A 314 12.91 30.15 -1.27
N ASP A 315 13.98 30.90 -1.20
CA ASP A 315 14.08 32.27 -1.68
C ASP A 315 15.33 32.50 -2.53
N GLY A 316 15.45 33.66 -3.17
CA GLY A 316 16.57 34.00 -4.04
C GLY A 316 17.91 34.21 -3.32
N LEU A 317 17.97 34.17 -2.00
CA LEU A 317 19.20 34.36 -1.22
C LEU A 317 19.83 33.04 -0.80
N THR A 318 18.99 32.06 -0.47
CA THR A 318 19.44 30.76 0.08
C THR A 318 19.44 29.64 -0.93
N THR A 319 18.81 29.84 -2.09
CA THR A 319 18.56 28.81 -3.09
C THR A 319 19.48 28.97 -4.29
N GLN A 320 20.04 27.86 -4.73
CA GLN A 320 20.85 27.78 -5.96
C GLN A 320 20.13 26.85 -6.97
N ASP A 321 20.36 27.10 -8.27
CA ASP A 321 19.94 26.23 -9.38
C ASP A 321 18.43 25.91 -9.39
N LEU A 322 17.56 26.87 -9.04
CA LEU A 322 16.13 26.64 -9.10
C LEU A 322 15.70 26.43 -10.56
N THR A 323 15.15 25.25 -10.82
CA THR A 323 14.71 24.84 -12.16
C THR A 323 13.26 24.36 -12.13
N PRO A 324 12.32 25.15 -12.68
CA PRO A 324 10.95 24.70 -12.88
C PRO A 324 10.84 23.89 -14.17
N THR A 325 10.18 22.74 -14.09
CA THR A 325 9.87 21.88 -15.24
C THR A 325 8.41 21.49 -15.23
N THR A 326 7.80 21.35 -16.40
CA THR A 326 6.45 20.79 -16.53
C THR A 326 6.54 19.42 -17.15
N ASN A 327 5.70 18.50 -16.68
CA ASN A 327 5.60 17.17 -17.24
C ASN A 327 4.11 16.76 -17.31
N ALA A 328 3.70 16.26 -18.47
CA ALA A 328 2.39 15.66 -18.67
C ALA A 328 2.30 14.23 -18.08
N ALA A 329 3.43 13.61 -17.74
CA ALA A 329 3.44 12.32 -17.08
C ALA A 329 2.70 12.40 -15.73
N GLY A 330 1.76 11.49 -15.52
CA GLY A 330 0.93 11.47 -14.31
C GLY A 330 -0.25 12.45 -14.33
N LEU A 331 -0.58 13.07 -15.47
CA LEU A 331 -1.86 13.76 -15.68
C LEU A 331 -2.93 12.73 -16.03
N PHE A 332 -4.00 12.68 -15.24
CA PHE A 332 -5.14 11.80 -15.49
C PHE A 332 -6.42 12.59 -15.32
N THR A 333 -7.36 12.43 -16.26
CA THR A 333 -8.63 13.18 -16.30
C THR A 333 -9.83 12.34 -15.88
N VAL A 334 -9.63 11.03 -15.83
CA VAL A 334 -10.61 10.03 -15.38
C VAL A 334 -9.92 9.07 -14.40
N LEU A 335 -10.55 8.85 -13.25
CA LEU A 335 -10.08 7.94 -12.22
C LEU A 335 -11.14 6.88 -11.94
N ARG A 336 -10.75 5.61 -12.05
CA ARG A 336 -11.60 4.49 -11.71
C ARG A 336 -11.11 3.86 -10.41
N VAL A 337 -11.83 4.07 -9.32
CA VAL A 337 -11.50 3.49 -8.02
C VAL A 337 -12.18 2.15 -7.87
N LEU A 338 -11.38 1.10 -7.74
CA LEU A 338 -11.84 -0.25 -7.44
C LEU A 338 -11.77 -0.47 -5.93
N TYR A 339 -12.86 -0.91 -5.31
CA TYR A 339 -12.93 -1.09 -3.85
C TYR A 339 -13.78 -2.31 -3.48
N ASP A 340 -13.87 -2.62 -2.19
CA ASP A 340 -14.57 -3.78 -1.65
C ASP A 340 -14.04 -5.10 -2.23
N TYR A 341 -12.73 -5.34 -2.06
CA TYR A 341 -12.07 -6.53 -2.58
C TYR A 341 -12.52 -7.78 -1.82
N ASP A 342 -13.04 -8.76 -2.56
CA ASP A 342 -13.39 -10.09 -2.05
C ASP A 342 -12.18 -11.01 -2.14
N TYR A 343 -11.59 -11.35 -1.00
CA TYR A 343 -10.42 -12.21 -0.95
C TYR A 343 -10.75 -13.69 -1.22
N ALA A 344 -12.01 -14.12 -1.02
CA ALA A 344 -12.44 -15.47 -1.37
C ALA A 344 -12.57 -15.63 -2.88
N ALA A 345 -13.14 -14.65 -3.57
CA ALA A 345 -13.32 -14.62 -5.00
C ALA A 345 -12.14 -13.97 -5.77
N GLN A 346 -11.16 -13.38 -5.04
CA GLN A 346 -9.99 -12.67 -5.58
C GLN A 346 -10.34 -11.58 -6.59
N ARG A 347 -11.37 -10.77 -6.31
CA ARG A 347 -11.83 -9.70 -7.19
C ARG A 347 -12.42 -8.54 -6.43
N PHE A 348 -12.46 -7.37 -7.08
CA PHE A 348 -13.20 -6.21 -6.59
C PHE A 348 -14.69 -6.41 -6.84
N ARG A 349 -15.51 -6.16 -5.84
CA ARG A 349 -16.96 -6.21 -5.95
C ARG A 349 -17.54 -4.93 -6.52
N ARG A 350 -16.86 -3.79 -6.33
CA ARG A 350 -17.38 -2.46 -6.65
C ARG A 350 -16.33 -1.58 -7.30
N ALA A 351 -16.82 -0.65 -8.12
CA ALA A 351 -16.02 0.42 -8.70
C ALA A 351 -16.83 1.72 -8.75
N ILE A 352 -16.14 2.84 -8.66
CA ILE A 352 -16.69 4.15 -9.02
C ILE A 352 -15.76 4.79 -10.05
N GLN A 353 -16.34 5.54 -10.96
CA GLN A 353 -15.60 6.35 -11.91
C GLN A 353 -15.82 7.82 -11.57
N LEU A 354 -14.72 8.55 -11.52
CA LEU A 354 -14.69 9.98 -11.33
C LEU A 354 -14.09 10.61 -12.58
N GLN A 355 -14.65 11.74 -12.98
CA GLN A 355 -14.21 12.46 -14.16
C GLN A 355 -14.09 13.95 -13.83
N ALA A 356 -13.05 14.58 -14.37
CA ALA A 356 -12.87 16.03 -14.36
C ALA A 356 -13.23 16.57 -15.76
N PRO A 357 -14.48 17.00 -16.02
CA PRO A 357 -14.97 17.30 -17.38
C PRO A 357 -14.17 18.40 -18.09
N GLU A 358 -13.76 19.43 -17.36
CA GLU A 358 -12.94 20.52 -17.90
C GLU A 358 -11.55 20.00 -18.34
N ALA A 359 -10.91 19.18 -17.49
CA ALA A 359 -9.64 18.58 -17.84
C ALA A 359 -9.74 17.58 -19.01
N VAL A 360 -10.87 16.84 -19.12
CA VAL A 360 -11.15 15.99 -20.29
C VAL A 360 -11.26 16.83 -21.55
N LYS A 361 -11.91 17.98 -21.48
CA LYS A 361 -12.03 18.90 -22.63
C LYS A 361 -10.67 19.42 -23.08
N ASP A 362 -9.78 19.74 -22.15
CA ASP A 362 -8.49 20.34 -22.43
C ASP A 362 -7.41 19.31 -22.83
N TYR A 363 -7.43 18.14 -22.21
CA TYR A 363 -6.34 17.15 -22.34
C TYR A 363 -6.81 15.79 -22.90
N GLY A 364 -8.11 15.61 -23.16
CA GLY A 364 -8.68 14.32 -23.56
C GLY A 364 -8.91 13.38 -22.40
N VAL A 365 -9.34 12.16 -22.71
CA VAL A 365 -9.58 11.09 -21.74
C VAL A 365 -8.26 10.40 -21.41
N LEU A 366 -7.75 10.64 -20.23
CA LEU A 366 -6.56 10.00 -19.66
C LEU A 366 -7.01 9.24 -18.40
N GLU A 367 -7.13 7.93 -18.53
CA GLU A 367 -7.71 7.07 -17.50
C GLU A 367 -6.66 6.44 -16.59
N LEU A 368 -6.95 6.42 -15.29
CA LEU A 368 -6.18 5.69 -14.29
C LEU A 368 -7.11 4.77 -13.50
N GLU A 369 -6.72 3.50 -13.37
CA GLU A 369 -7.36 2.56 -12.48
C GLU A 369 -6.65 2.55 -11.12
N TRP A 370 -7.44 2.68 -10.04
CA TRP A 370 -6.93 2.77 -8.68
C TRP A 370 -7.44 1.63 -7.80
N PRO A 371 -6.66 0.56 -7.59
CA PRO A 371 -7.07 -0.58 -6.78
C PRO A 371 -6.94 -0.30 -5.28
N ALA A 372 -8.04 0.05 -4.63
CA ALA A 372 -8.11 0.30 -3.19
C ALA A 372 -8.61 -0.96 -2.45
N LYS A 373 -7.77 -2.00 -2.36
CA LYS A 373 -8.13 -3.34 -1.84
C LYS A 373 -8.69 -3.34 -0.42
N TRP A 374 -8.27 -2.40 0.42
CA TRP A 374 -8.66 -2.34 1.83
C TRP A 374 -9.88 -1.45 2.08
N LEU A 375 -10.31 -0.68 1.08
CA LEU A 375 -11.43 0.23 1.19
C LEU A 375 -12.76 -0.51 1.04
N ARG A 376 -13.76 -0.22 1.91
CA ARG A 376 -14.99 -1.02 1.99
C ARG A 376 -16.25 -0.27 1.57
N THR A 377 -16.29 1.04 1.69
CA THR A 377 -17.52 1.80 1.51
C THR A 377 -17.50 2.69 0.27
N PRO A 378 -18.63 2.84 -0.43
CA PRO A 378 -18.71 3.69 -1.63
C PRO A 378 -18.44 5.17 -1.32
N ARG A 379 -18.87 5.65 -0.16
CA ARG A 379 -18.64 7.04 0.26
C ARG A 379 -17.15 7.33 0.38
N GLN A 380 -16.40 6.47 1.03
CA GLN A 380 -14.96 6.65 1.21
C GLN A 380 -14.19 6.49 -0.11
N ALA A 381 -14.64 5.57 -1.00
CA ALA A 381 -14.07 5.44 -2.34
C ALA A 381 -14.28 6.72 -3.18
N GLU A 382 -15.46 7.35 -3.05
CA GLU A 382 -15.75 8.63 -3.69
C GLU A 382 -14.91 9.77 -3.11
N GLU A 383 -14.79 9.87 -1.79
CA GLU A 383 -13.96 10.89 -1.11
C GLU A 383 -12.48 10.75 -1.48
N LEU A 384 -11.94 9.52 -1.46
CA LEU A 384 -10.59 9.21 -1.92
C LEU A 384 -10.40 9.62 -3.39
N GLY A 385 -11.29 9.17 -4.26
CA GLY A 385 -11.21 9.44 -5.70
C GLY A 385 -11.29 10.92 -6.02
N LYS A 386 -12.18 11.68 -5.38
CA LYS A 386 -12.28 13.14 -5.55
C LYS A 386 -10.99 13.84 -5.17
N ARG A 387 -10.42 13.49 -4.02
CA ARG A 387 -9.16 14.08 -3.56
C ARG A 387 -8.01 13.74 -4.51
N MET A 388 -7.90 12.48 -4.93
CA MET A 388 -6.85 12.05 -5.85
C MET A 388 -7.00 12.73 -7.22
N LEU A 389 -8.19 12.76 -7.79
CA LEU A 389 -8.42 13.34 -9.11
C LEU A 389 -8.27 14.86 -9.10
N ALA A 390 -8.63 15.53 -7.99
CA ALA A 390 -8.38 16.96 -7.82
C ALA A 390 -6.90 17.33 -7.95
N TRP A 391 -6.02 16.41 -7.62
CA TRP A 391 -4.57 16.56 -7.79
C TRP A 391 -4.07 16.04 -9.14
N LEU A 392 -4.56 14.88 -9.60
CA LEU A 392 -4.12 14.21 -10.82
C LEU A 392 -4.59 14.90 -12.10
N ALA A 393 -5.75 15.57 -12.08
CA ALA A 393 -6.34 16.20 -13.27
C ALA A 393 -5.79 17.62 -13.56
N ARG A 394 -4.74 18.01 -12.89
CA ARG A 394 -4.09 19.30 -13.09
C ARG A 394 -2.66 19.12 -13.59
N PRO A 395 -2.20 19.91 -14.57
CA PRO A 395 -0.78 20.00 -14.90
C PRO A 395 0.02 20.38 -13.65
N ARG A 396 1.25 19.92 -13.59
CA ARG A 396 2.12 20.16 -12.43
C ARG A 396 3.42 20.81 -12.83
N TRP A 397 3.87 21.74 -12.01
CA TRP A 397 5.25 22.17 -12.00
C TRP A 397 6.04 21.27 -11.05
N ARG A 398 7.08 20.65 -11.56
CA ARG A 398 8.14 20.09 -10.73
C ARG A 398 9.20 21.16 -10.59
N ILE A 399 9.41 21.62 -9.36
CA ILE A 399 10.43 22.61 -9.05
C ILE A 399 11.52 21.91 -8.28
N THR A 400 12.72 21.96 -8.86
CA THR A 400 13.94 21.43 -8.23
C THR A 400 14.87 22.59 -7.89
N TRP A 401 15.58 22.49 -6.77
CA TRP A 401 16.56 23.48 -6.37
C TRP A 401 17.65 22.85 -5.52
N ARG A 402 18.75 23.54 -5.37
CA ARG A 402 19.80 23.23 -4.41
C ARG A 402 19.93 24.35 -3.39
N GLN A 403 20.29 24.01 -2.19
CA GLN A 403 20.58 24.93 -1.11
C GLN A 403 21.63 24.37 -0.16
N SER A 404 22.10 25.19 0.75
CA SER A 404 22.95 24.73 1.85
C SER A 404 22.22 23.68 2.69
N PHE A 405 22.97 22.79 3.30
CA PHE A 405 22.42 21.73 4.15
C PHE A 405 21.40 22.25 5.15
N ALA A 406 20.28 21.59 5.20
CA ALA A 406 19.25 21.74 6.22
C ALA A 406 18.70 20.35 6.56
N ASP A 407 18.38 20.10 7.81
CA ASP A 407 17.70 18.86 8.20
C ASP A 407 16.21 19.00 7.87
N VAL A 408 15.80 18.37 6.80
CA VAL A 408 14.42 18.43 6.30
C VAL A 408 13.92 17.03 6.02
N ALA A 409 12.80 16.71 6.62
CA ALA A 409 12.08 15.47 6.33
C ALA A 409 11.29 15.61 5.01
N THR A 410 11.38 14.61 4.15
CA THR A 410 10.51 14.49 2.99
C THR A 410 9.06 14.36 3.44
N GLY A 411 8.13 15.00 2.73
CA GLY A 411 6.74 15.14 3.18
C GLY A 411 6.49 16.38 4.05
N GLY A 412 7.54 17.03 4.55
CA GLY A 412 7.45 18.31 5.25
C GLY A 412 7.04 19.47 4.33
N TRP A 413 6.64 20.58 4.94
CA TRP A 413 6.22 21.78 4.23
C TRP A 413 7.41 22.68 3.90
N VAL A 414 7.40 23.23 2.69
CA VAL A 414 8.34 24.27 2.25
C VAL A 414 7.56 25.48 1.78
N ASP A 415 8.09 26.68 2.05
CA ASP A 415 7.50 27.94 1.60
C ASP A 415 8.34 28.49 0.44
N ILE A 416 7.76 28.58 -0.75
CA ILE A 416 8.43 29.05 -1.96
C ILE A 416 8.10 30.53 -2.19
N ASP A 417 9.14 31.35 -2.15
CA ASP A 417 9.10 32.78 -2.46
C ASP A 417 10.33 33.16 -3.28
N HIS A 418 10.45 32.55 -4.47
CA HIS A 418 11.61 32.72 -5.33
C HIS A 418 11.24 33.37 -6.66
N PRO A 419 11.96 34.41 -7.14
CA PRO A 419 11.58 35.17 -8.35
C PRO A 419 11.58 34.33 -9.64
N LEU A 420 12.32 33.23 -9.71
CA LEU A 420 12.30 32.32 -10.87
C LEU A 420 11.27 31.20 -10.75
N SER A 421 10.55 31.11 -9.65
CA SER A 421 9.52 30.11 -9.47
C SER A 421 8.19 30.55 -10.09
N PRO A 422 7.54 29.73 -10.92
CA PRO A 422 6.21 30.02 -11.45
C PRO A 422 5.10 29.89 -10.41
N VAL A 423 5.42 29.39 -9.21
CA VAL A 423 4.49 29.20 -8.10
C VAL A 423 5.09 29.72 -6.80
N THR A 424 4.24 30.20 -5.91
CA THR A 424 4.60 30.71 -4.59
C THR A 424 3.77 30.03 -3.51
N GLY A 425 4.18 30.19 -2.24
CA GLY A 425 3.46 29.68 -1.08
C GLY A 425 3.92 28.29 -0.64
N ARG A 426 3.06 27.62 0.15
CA ARG A 426 3.40 26.36 0.82
C ARG A 426 3.17 25.17 -0.08
N HIS A 427 4.18 24.31 -0.13
CA HIS A 427 4.15 23.09 -0.91
C HIS A 427 4.84 21.95 -0.14
N ARG A 428 4.44 20.71 -0.41
CA ARG A 428 5.10 19.54 0.20
C ARG A 428 6.35 19.16 -0.56
N LEU A 429 7.40 18.85 0.21
CA LEU A 429 8.64 18.31 -0.31
C LEU A 429 8.43 16.86 -0.75
N VAL A 430 8.59 16.58 -2.04
CA VAL A 430 8.41 15.23 -2.60
C VAL A 430 9.72 14.45 -2.68
N SER A 431 10.85 15.13 -2.71
CA SER A 431 12.16 14.48 -2.60
C SER A 431 13.19 15.42 -1.98
N ALA A 432 14.08 14.84 -1.22
CA ALA A 432 15.28 15.47 -0.70
C ALA A 432 16.47 14.54 -0.97
N GLU A 433 17.53 15.09 -1.54
CA GLU A 433 18.79 14.40 -1.78
C GLU A 433 19.90 15.18 -1.10
N LEU A 434 20.51 14.56 -0.11
CA LEU A 434 21.57 15.13 0.68
C LEU A 434 22.92 14.77 0.06
N ASP A 435 23.61 15.73 -0.52
CA ASP A 435 24.98 15.59 -0.99
C ASP A 435 25.95 16.00 0.13
N LEU A 436 26.54 15.00 0.76
CA LEU A 436 27.48 15.20 1.88
C LEU A 436 28.83 15.75 1.41
N SER A 437 29.19 15.54 0.14
CA SER A 437 30.45 16.02 -0.43
C SER A 437 30.42 17.52 -0.68
N ALA A 438 29.29 18.01 -1.18
CA ALA A 438 29.05 19.42 -1.45
C ALA A 438 28.41 20.17 -0.27
N ALA A 439 28.09 19.48 0.83
CA ALA A 439 27.31 20.01 1.96
C ALA A 439 26.04 20.73 1.48
N SER A 440 25.37 20.13 0.47
CA SER A 440 24.18 20.69 -0.16
C SER A 440 23.00 19.73 -0.11
N LEU A 441 21.82 20.32 -0.19
CA LEU A 441 20.54 19.61 -0.22
C LEU A 441 19.87 19.93 -1.57
N ALA A 442 19.64 18.91 -2.38
CA ALA A 442 18.82 19.03 -3.59
C ALA A 442 17.38 18.62 -3.26
N CYS A 443 16.44 19.48 -3.54
CA CYS A 443 15.04 19.34 -3.18
C CYS A 443 14.13 19.36 -4.40
N ALA A 444 12.93 18.75 -4.26
CA ALA A 444 11.90 18.88 -5.26
C ALA A 444 10.51 18.97 -4.65
N VAL A 445 9.64 19.75 -5.29
CA VAL A 445 8.19 19.78 -5.05
C VAL A 445 7.45 19.56 -6.35
N ASP A 446 6.27 18.94 -6.26
CA ASP A 446 5.34 18.81 -7.38
C ASP A 446 4.08 19.66 -7.07
N VAL A 447 3.87 20.73 -7.82
CA VAL A 447 2.82 21.70 -7.56
C VAL A 447 1.78 21.66 -8.66
N PRO A 448 0.54 21.24 -8.37
CA PRO A 448 -0.55 21.30 -9.34
C PRO A 448 -0.96 22.74 -9.62
N VAL A 449 -1.17 23.08 -10.90
CA VAL A 449 -1.48 24.43 -11.37
C VAL A 449 -2.93 24.52 -11.81
N GLY A 450 -3.48 25.71 -11.72
CA GLY A 450 -4.86 25.99 -12.08
C GLY A 450 -5.86 25.70 -10.97
N PRO A 451 -7.14 26.00 -11.21
CA PRO A 451 -8.19 25.78 -10.23
C PRO A 451 -8.39 24.28 -9.96
N VAL A 452 -8.92 23.98 -8.78
CA VAL A 452 -9.37 22.61 -8.50
C VAL A 452 -10.55 22.30 -9.42
N PRO A 453 -10.46 21.24 -10.25
CA PRO A 453 -11.52 20.94 -11.20
C PRO A 453 -12.78 20.49 -10.47
N GLN A 454 -13.93 20.74 -11.07
CA GLN A 454 -15.16 20.05 -10.68
C GLN A 454 -15.03 18.58 -11.03
N ILE A 455 -15.50 17.71 -10.13
CA ILE A 455 -15.39 16.27 -10.30
C ILE A 455 -16.79 15.68 -10.28
N GLU A 456 -17.13 15.01 -11.34
CA GLU A 456 -18.35 14.24 -11.49
C GLU A 456 -18.08 12.78 -11.09
N THR A 457 -19.02 12.19 -10.36
CA THR A 457 -18.92 10.80 -9.89
C THR A 457 -20.01 9.97 -10.57
N THR A 458 -19.60 8.87 -11.20
CA THR A 458 -20.49 7.84 -11.72
C THR A 458 -20.21 6.54 -10.97
N ARG A 459 -21.20 6.03 -10.27
CA ARG A 459 -21.09 4.72 -9.64
C ARG A 459 -21.21 3.66 -10.73
N LEU A 460 -20.14 2.92 -10.95
CA LEU A 460 -20.14 1.79 -11.84
C LEU A 460 -20.60 0.58 -11.03
N SER A 461 -21.70 -0.05 -11.44
CA SER A 461 -21.99 -1.39 -11.00
C SER A 461 -20.92 -2.30 -11.59
N THR A 462 -19.94 -2.69 -10.78
CA THR A 462 -19.24 -3.93 -11.08
C THR A 462 -20.29 -5.01 -10.81
N ALA A 463 -20.71 -5.70 -11.80
CA ALA A 463 -21.80 -6.67 -11.72
C ALA A 463 -21.40 -7.90 -10.92
N PHE A 464 -21.10 -7.71 -9.66
CA PHE A 464 -20.94 -8.75 -8.67
C PHE A 464 -21.12 -8.19 -7.26
N ASP A 465 -22.32 -7.67 -6.98
CA ASP A 465 -22.84 -7.66 -5.62
C ASP A 465 -23.77 -8.87 -5.49
N PRO A 466 -23.36 -9.94 -4.78
CA PRO A 466 -24.28 -11.02 -4.49
C PRO A 466 -25.39 -10.60 -3.52
N LEU A 467 -25.29 -9.41 -2.88
CA LEU A 467 -26.34 -8.79 -2.07
C LEU A 467 -27.25 -7.88 -2.91
N VAL A 468 -26.76 -7.41 -4.06
CA VAL A 468 -27.54 -6.78 -5.11
C VAL A 468 -27.12 -7.46 -6.40
N GLN A 469 -27.51 -8.72 -6.57
CA GLN A 469 -27.59 -9.25 -7.91
C GLN A 469 -28.38 -8.19 -8.72
N PRO A 470 -27.90 -7.69 -9.85
CA PRO A 470 -28.80 -7.16 -10.87
C PRO A 470 -29.83 -8.25 -10.98
N GLY A 471 -31.06 -8.00 -10.47
CA GLY A 471 -31.95 -9.08 -10.13
C GLY A 471 -32.23 -9.90 -11.35
N ILE A 472 -31.44 -10.93 -11.58
CA ILE A 472 -31.78 -11.97 -12.52
C ILE A 472 -32.83 -12.79 -11.78
N THR A 473 -34.04 -12.30 -11.80
CA THR A 473 -35.17 -13.14 -11.48
C THR A 473 -35.32 -14.13 -12.62
N VAL A 474 -35.09 -15.38 -12.31
CA VAL A 474 -35.32 -16.49 -13.23
C VAL A 474 -36.77 -16.87 -13.08
N ASP A 475 -37.56 -16.51 -14.05
CA ASP A 475 -38.95 -16.96 -14.15
C ASP A 475 -39.05 -18.02 -15.26
N ILE A 476 -39.54 -19.18 -14.94
CA ILE A 476 -39.74 -20.26 -15.94
C ILE A 476 -41.19 -20.21 -16.39
N ALA A 477 -41.40 -19.62 -17.54
CA ALA A 477 -42.73 -19.61 -18.15
C ALA A 477 -42.67 -20.26 -19.53
N ASN A 478 -43.51 -21.25 -19.78
CA ASN A 478 -43.68 -21.91 -21.08
C ASN A 478 -42.41 -22.53 -21.69
N GLY A 479 -41.47 -23.03 -20.86
CA GLY A 479 -40.24 -23.65 -21.37
C GLY A 479 -39.14 -22.66 -21.76
N GLU A 480 -39.33 -21.39 -21.54
CA GLU A 480 -38.32 -20.35 -21.66
C GLU A 480 -37.92 -19.81 -20.27
N VAL A 481 -36.66 -19.49 -20.08
CA VAL A 481 -36.16 -18.82 -18.91
C VAL A 481 -36.09 -17.33 -19.19
N ILE A 482 -36.76 -16.54 -18.37
CA ILE A 482 -36.80 -15.09 -18.45
C ILE A 482 -35.79 -14.52 -17.46
N PHE A 483 -34.81 -13.79 -17.99
CA PHE A 483 -33.81 -13.06 -17.20
C PHE A 483 -34.21 -11.58 -17.18
N THR A 484 -34.18 -10.96 -16.00
CA THR A 484 -34.40 -9.52 -15.86
C THR A 484 -33.10 -8.85 -15.42
N ALA A 485 -32.52 -8.02 -16.28
CA ALA A 485 -31.35 -7.22 -15.95
C ALA A 485 -31.75 -5.91 -15.24
N ARG A 486 -31.21 -5.65 -14.06
CA ARG A 486 -31.47 -4.46 -13.26
C ARG A 486 -30.17 -3.81 -12.80
N ASP A 487 -30.19 -2.50 -12.54
CA ASP A 487 -29.08 -1.80 -11.89
C ASP A 487 -29.10 -1.99 -10.37
N GLU A 488 -28.12 -1.38 -9.68
CA GLU A 488 -27.98 -1.44 -8.21
C GLU A 488 -29.19 -0.85 -7.46
N GLN A 489 -29.94 0.02 -8.09
CA GLN A 489 -31.14 0.61 -7.55
C GLN A 489 -32.40 -0.20 -7.88
N GLY A 490 -32.23 -1.39 -8.50
CA GLY A 490 -33.33 -2.25 -8.91
C GLY A 490 -34.06 -1.77 -10.16
N ARG A 491 -33.58 -0.75 -10.88
CA ARG A 491 -34.19 -0.23 -12.10
C ARG A 491 -33.85 -1.13 -13.29
N PRO A 492 -34.79 -1.39 -14.19
CA PRO A 492 -34.55 -2.25 -15.34
C PRO A 492 -33.52 -1.65 -16.31
N LEU A 493 -32.57 -2.46 -16.76
CA LEU A 493 -31.58 -2.10 -17.77
C LEU A 493 -32.13 -2.36 -19.17
N SER A 494 -32.99 -1.46 -19.64
CA SER A 494 -33.52 -1.50 -20.99
C SER A 494 -32.41 -1.39 -22.04
N GLY A 495 -32.48 -2.23 -23.08
CA GLY A 495 -31.47 -2.23 -24.14
C GLY A 495 -30.16 -2.93 -23.80
N ALA A 496 -30.04 -3.54 -22.62
CA ALA A 496 -28.87 -4.36 -22.28
C ALA A 496 -28.79 -5.57 -23.23
N LYS A 497 -27.59 -5.84 -23.72
CA LYS A 497 -27.30 -7.04 -24.52
C LYS A 497 -26.95 -8.17 -23.58
N VAL A 498 -27.69 -9.26 -23.62
CA VAL A 498 -27.45 -10.46 -22.82
C VAL A 498 -27.02 -11.60 -23.74
N THR A 499 -25.86 -12.18 -23.45
CA THR A 499 -25.27 -13.29 -24.20
C THR A 499 -25.28 -14.54 -23.34
N LEU A 500 -25.84 -15.62 -23.82
CA LEU A 500 -25.94 -16.90 -23.12
C LEU A 500 -24.81 -17.85 -23.56
N ASN A 501 -24.03 -18.37 -22.61
CA ASN A 501 -22.94 -19.34 -22.81
C ASN A 501 -21.96 -18.95 -23.94
N GLY A 502 -21.70 -17.65 -24.11
CA GLY A 502 -20.83 -17.12 -25.17
C GLY A 502 -21.39 -17.26 -26.61
N GLY A 503 -22.65 -17.68 -26.77
CA GLY A 503 -23.28 -17.94 -28.06
C GLY A 503 -24.40 -16.97 -28.42
N ALA A 504 -25.66 -17.34 -28.14
CA ALA A 504 -26.83 -16.53 -28.49
C ALA A 504 -26.88 -15.23 -27.67
N SER A 505 -27.08 -14.08 -28.38
CA SER A 505 -27.26 -12.78 -27.74
C SER A 505 -28.65 -12.23 -28.01
N ARG A 506 -29.28 -11.61 -27.01
CA ARG A 506 -30.57 -10.92 -27.14
C ARG A 506 -30.52 -9.57 -26.41
N ILE A 507 -31.39 -8.65 -26.82
CA ILE A 507 -31.51 -7.31 -26.24
C ILE A 507 -32.67 -7.32 -25.24
N ALA A 508 -32.43 -6.79 -24.03
CA ALA A 508 -33.45 -6.66 -23.01
C ALA A 508 -34.49 -5.61 -23.38
N ASP A 509 -35.74 -5.90 -23.08
CA ASP A 509 -36.89 -5.01 -23.34
C ASP A 509 -36.88 -3.79 -22.36
N SER A 510 -37.93 -2.97 -22.44
CA SER A 510 -38.09 -1.79 -21.58
C SER A 510 -38.21 -2.11 -20.09
N ALA A 511 -38.55 -3.34 -19.71
CA ALA A 511 -38.58 -3.85 -18.35
C ALA A 511 -37.27 -4.57 -17.96
N GLY A 512 -36.24 -4.49 -18.82
CA GLY A 512 -34.94 -5.17 -18.62
C GLY A 512 -35.01 -6.68 -18.82
N ARG A 513 -36.06 -7.23 -19.46
CA ARG A 513 -36.30 -8.66 -19.58
C ARG A 513 -35.77 -9.20 -20.91
N VAL A 514 -35.20 -10.39 -20.81
CA VAL A 514 -34.78 -11.17 -21.99
C VAL A 514 -35.09 -12.65 -21.73
N SER A 515 -35.64 -13.35 -22.70
CA SER A 515 -35.92 -14.78 -22.58
C SER A 515 -35.00 -15.61 -23.47
N PHE A 516 -34.61 -16.79 -22.98
CA PHE A 516 -33.85 -17.77 -23.73
C PHE A 516 -34.47 -19.17 -23.56
N PRO A 517 -34.56 -19.95 -24.62
CA PRO A 517 -34.85 -21.36 -24.51
C PRO A 517 -33.61 -22.05 -23.96
N VAL A 518 -33.67 -22.56 -22.73
CA VAL A 518 -32.55 -23.22 -22.08
C VAL A 518 -32.99 -24.59 -21.55
N GLN A 519 -32.05 -25.55 -21.57
CA GLN A 519 -32.24 -26.84 -20.95
C GLN A 519 -31.81 -26.76 -19.47
N ARG A 520 -32.27 -27.70 -18.65
CA ARG A 520 -31.78 -27.80 -17.24
C ARG A 520 -30.27 -27.92 -17.23
N GLY A 521 -29.63 -27.12 -16.40
CA GLY A 521 -28.19 -27.10 -16.26
C GLY A 521 -27.64 -25.73 -15.83
N ARG A 522 -26.34 -25.65 -15.81
CA ARG A 522 -25.60 -24.42 -15.48
C ARG A 522 -25.39 -23.59 -16.76
N HIS A 523 -25.77 -22.33 -16.70
CA HIS A 523 -25.64 -21.38 -17.80
C HIS A 523 -24.88 -20.14 -17.37
N VAL A 524 -24.03 -19.65 -18.27
CA VAL A 524 -23.28 -18.41 -18.08
C VAL A 524 -23.91 -17.31 -18.91
N LEU A 525 -24.24 -16.19 -18.29
CA LEU A 525 -24.81 -15.01 -18.92
C LEU A 525 -23.78 -13.88 -18.89
N LEU A 526 -23.49 -13.29 -20.04
CA LEU A 526 -22.75 -12.05 -20.15
C LEU A 526 -23.73 -10.93 -20.44
N VAL A 527 -23.79 -9.90 -19.61
CA VAL A 527 -24.65 -8.73 -19.74
C VAL A 527 -23.80 -7.51 -20.09
N GLU A 528 -24.11 -6.87 -21.18
CA GLU A 528 -23.48 -5.64 -21.64
C GLU A 528 -24.55 -4.54 -21.74
N ALA A 529 -24.40 -3.46 -20.98
CA ALA A 529 -25.31 -2.32 -21.01
C ALA A 529 -24.55 -1.01 -21.18
N LYS A 530 -25.12 -0.06 -21.92
CA LYS A 530 -24.49 1.24 -22.14
C LYS A 530 -24.29 1.98 -20.80
N GLY A 531 -23.06 2.35 -20.50
CA GLY A 531 -22.70 3.04 -19.25
C GLY A 531 -22.42 2.10 -18.07
N TYR A 532 -22.40 0.79 -18.30
CA TYR A 532 -22.08 -0.22 -17.30
C TYR A 532 -20.98 -1.15 -17.83
N PRO A 533 -20.05 -1.61 -17.00
CA PRO A 533 -19.09 -2.62 -17.41
C PRO A 533 -19.81 -3.94 -17.72
N PRO A 534 -19.27 -4.77 -18.64
CA PRO A 534 -19.81 -6.08 -18.91
C PRO A 534 -19.89 -6.93 -17.63
N ALA A 535 -21.00 -7.60 -17.44
CA ALA A 535 -21.29 -8.41 -16.26
C ALA A 535 -21.51 -9.86 -16.64
N GLU A 536 -20.88 -10.78 -15.90
CA GLU A 536 -21.09 -12.21 -16.08
C GLU A 536 -21.85 -12.78 -14.87
N ALA A 537 -22.89 -13.57 -15.13
CA ALA A 537 -23.68 -14.24 -14.11
C ALA A 537 -23.81 -15.73 -14.45
N THR A 538 -23.73 -16.58 -13.44
CA THR A 538 -24.01 -18.00 -13.58
C THR A 538 -25.40 -18.30 -13.01
N VAL A 539 -26.24 -18.95 -13.80
CA VAL A 539 -27.59 -19.35 -13.41
C VAL A 539 -27.73 -20.87 -13.57
N VAL A 540 -28.35 -21.49 -12.59
CA VAL A 540 -28.74 -22.91 -12.64
C VAL A 540 -30.24 -22.98 -12.87
N VAL A 541 -30.64 -23.62 -13.96
CA VAL A 541 -32.04 -23.81 -14.36
C VAL A 541 -32.52 -25.21 -14.04
#